data_f5ec2b18e636266ba1de5d36938c7eb4
#
_entry.id   f5ec2b18e636266ba1de5d36938c7eb4
#
_cell.length_a   1.000
_cell.length_b   1.000
_cell.length_c   1.000
_cell.angle_alpha   90.00
_cell.angle_beta   90.00
_cell.angle_gamma   90.00
#
_symmetry.space_group_name_H-M   'P 1'
#
loop_
_entity.id
_entity.type
_entity.pdbx_description
1 polymer ?
#
loop_
_entity_poly.entity_id
_entity_poly.type
_entity_poly.pdbx_seq_one_letter_code
_entity_poly.pdbx_strand_id
1 'polypeptide(L)'
;KHIFPLPVRGYNYSYKGTWGASRGWGGRRIHEGTDIFAGYGTPVLSTSYGVVEVMGWNQFGGWRVGIRDHHNTYHYYAHLAYFNKELKVGDIVEPGTILGGVGSSGYGKEGTSGKFPPHLHYGMYKFNGRTEWAFDPYPHLLQWEKQTKQERK
;
A
#
# COMPACT_ATOMS: atom_id res chain seq x y z
N LYS A 1 -5.37 10.21 12.82
CA LYS A 1 -4.88 10.97 11.66
C LYS A 1 -4.31 10.03 10.61
N HIS A 2 -4.55 10.35 9.35
CA HIS A 2 -4.01 9.60 8.23
C HIS A 2 -3.29 10.52 7.27
N ILE A 3 -2.32 9.97 6.53
CA ILE A 3 -1.63 10.70 5.48
C ILE A 3 -1.61 9.88 4.20
N PHE A 4 -1.24 10.53 3.10
CA PHE A 4 -1.04 9.85 1.83
C PHE A 4 0.17 8.91 1.92
N PRO A 5 0.13 7.72 1.30
CA PRO A 5 1.20 6.71 1.49
C PRO A 5 2.49 6.98 0.72
N LEU A 6 2.58 8.06 -0.02
CA LEU A 6 3.82 8.50 -0.68
C LEU A 6 4.06 9.96 -0.33
N PRO A 7 5.32 10.44 -0.42
CA PRO A 7 5.57 11.88 -0.25
C PRO A 7 4.83 12.66 -1.33
N VAL A 8 4.07 13.68 -0.91
CA VAL A 8 3.26 14.47 -1.84
C VAL A 8 4.06 15.55 -2.56
N ARG A 9 5.33 15.74 -2.18
CA ARG A 9 6.21 16.73 -2.81
C ARG A 9 7.55 16.08 -3.13
N GLY A 10 8.17 16.51 -4.23
CA GLY A 10 9.48 16.05 -4.63
C GLY A 10 9.51 14.73 -5.39
N TYR A 11 8.36 14.10 -5.58
CA TYR A 11 8.25 12.84 -6.30
C TYR A 11 7.06 12.90 -7.26
N ASN A 12 7.19 12.22 -8.39
CA ASN A 12 6.08 12.12 -9.35
C ASN A 12 5.29 10.86 -9.07
N TYR A 13 3.98 10.99 -9.06
CA TYR A 13 3.10 9.84 -8.90
C TYR A 13 1.77 10.11 -9.59
N SER A 14 1.02 9.04 -9.88
CA SER A 14 -0.31 9.18 -10.46
C SER A 14 -1.18 8.00 -10.03
N TYR A 15 -2.46 8.27 -9.84
CA TYR A 15 -3.41 7.22 -9.51
C TYR A 15 -4.82 7.66 -9.89
N LYS A 16 -5.71 6.66 -10.03
CA LYS A 16 -7.12 6.91 -10.34
C LYS A 16 -7.95 5.80 -9.73
N GLY A 17 -9.26 6.03 -9.62
CA GLY A 17 -10.16 5.03 -9.07
C GLY A 17 -10.35 3.87 -10.03
N THR A 18 -9.94 2.67 -9.60
CA THR A 18 -10.04 1.47 -10.42
C THR A 18 -10.67 0.32 -9.64
N TRP A 19 -11.40 0.65 -8.59
CA TRP A 19 -12.03 -0.38 -7.75
C TRP A 19 -12.97 -1.25 -8.57
N GLY A 20 -12.82 -2.56 -8.42
CA GLY A 20 -13.66 -3.51 -9.13
C GLY A 20 -13.30 -3.74 -10.57
N ALA A 21 -12.26 -3.07 -11.10
CA ALA A 21 -11.82 -3.29 -12.48
C ALA A 21 -11.33 -4.71 -12.64
N SER A 22 -11.65 -5.32 -13.79
CA SER A 22 -11.23 -6.68 -14.10
C SER A 22 -9.72 -6.75 -14.25
N ARG A 23 -9.13 -7.85 -13.74
CA ARG A 23 -7.69 -8.07 -13.76
C ARG A 23 -7.39 -9.42 -14.37
N GLY A 24 -6.80 -9.47 -15.56
CA GLY A 24 -6.29 -10.67 -16.21
C GLY A 24 -7.12 -11.94 -16.02
N TRP A 25 -6.59 -13.11 -16.38
CA TRP A 25 -7.20 -14.42 -16.12
C TRP A 25 -8.67 -14.50 -16.53
N GLY A 26 -9.02 -13.92 -17.69
CA GLY A 26 -10.39 -13.93 -18.19
C GLY A 26 -11.37 -13.15 -17.34
N GLY A 27 -10.91 -12.15 -16.59
CA GLY A 27 -11.77 -11.31 -15.77
C GLY A 27 -12.18 -11.94 -14.44
N ARG A 28 -11.55 -13.02 -14.03
CA ARG A 28 -11.90 -13.70 -12.78
C ARG A 28 -11.38 -12.96 -11.56
N ARG A 29 -10.37 -12.11 -11.73
CA ARG A 29 -9.80 -11.35 -10.64
C ARG A 29 -10.24 -9.91 -10.79
N ILE A 30 -10.72 -9.31 -9.71
CA ILE A 30 -11.08 -7.90 -9.68
C ILE A 30 -10.06 -7.15 -8.83
N HIS A 31 -9.92 -5.86 -9.12
CA HIS A 31 -8.98 -5.01 -8.41
C HIS A 31 -9.58 -4.56 -7.07
N GLU A 32 -8.95 -4.97 -5.97
CA GLU A 32 -9.32 -4.52 -4.63
C GLU A 32 -8.16 -3.68 -4.13
N GLY A 33 -8.37 -2.38 -4.08
CA GLY A 33 -7.32 -1.44 -3.71
C GLY A 33 -7.11 -0.42 -4.79
N THR A 34 -6.06 0.37 -4.63
CA THR A 34 -5.70 1.42 -5.58
C THR A 34 -4.23 1.31 -5.90
N ASP A 35 -3.90 1.36 -7.18
CA ASP A 35 -2.50 1.38 -7.64
C ASP A 35 -2.05 2.81 -7.79
N ILE A 36 -0.95 3.15 -7.13
CA ILE A 36 -0.33 4.48 -7.23
C ILE A 36 0.99 4.29 -7.96
N PHE A 37 1.06 4.75 -9.18
CA PHE A 37 2.26 4.61 -10.01
C PHE A 37 3.27 5.68 -9.61
N ALA A 38 4.52 5.28 -9.41
CA ALA A 38 5.59 6.16 -8.97
C ALA A 38 6.93 5.54 -9.36
N GLY A 39 7.98 6.32 -9.31
CA GLY A 39 9.31 5.84 -9.64
C GLY A 39 9.80 4.77 -8.67
N TYR A 40 10.60 3.87 -9.18
CA TYR A 40 11.23 2.81 -8.40
C TYR A 40 12.00 3.41 -7.22
N GLY A 41 11.75 2.91 -6.03
CA GLY A 41 12.43 3.40 -4.83
C GLY A 41 11.76 4.57 -4.13
N THR A 42 10.67 5.13 -4.69
CA THR A 42 9.93 6.20 -4.01
C THR A 42 9.53 5.70 -2.62
N PRO A 43 9.77 6.48 -1.55
CA PRO A 43 9.44 6.02 -0.20
C PRO A 43 7.96 5.70 -0.05
N VAL A 44 7.67 4.56 0.56
CA VAL A 44 6.29 4.15 0.91
C VAL A 44 6.13 4.42 2.40
N LEU A 45 5.09 5.17 2.74
CA LEU A 45 4.85 5.66 4.09
C LEU A 45 3.62 4.98 4.68
N SER A 46 3.67 4.69 5.98
CA SER A 46 2.47 4.25 6.66
C SER A 46 1.43 5.37 6.64
N THR A 47 0.20 5.02 6.28
CA THR A 47 -0.89 6.00 6.26
C THR A 47 -1.43 6.27 7.66
N SER A 48 -1.15 5.40 8.63
CA SER A 48 -1.82 5.44 9.93
C SER A 48 -0.90 4.98 11.05
N TYR A 49 -1.31 5.26 12.28
CA TYR A 49 -0.78 4.58 13.45
C TYR A 49 -1.21 3.12 13.38
N GLY A 50 -0.34 2.23 13.76
CA GLY A 50 -0.70 0.82 13.82
C GLY A 50 0.47 -0.06 14.18
N VAL A 51 0.24 -1.37 14.05
CA VAL A 51 1.24 -2.39 14.34
C VAL A 51 1.56 -3.13 13.05
N VAL A 52 2.84 -3.35 12.79
CA VAL A 52 3.28 -4.15 11.66
C VAL A 52 2.86 -5.60 11.93
N GLU A 53 1.89 -6.08 11.19
CA GLU A 53 1.32 -7.41 11.38
C GLU A 53 1.97 -8.43 10.46
N VAL A 54 2.32 -8.02 9.24
CA VAL A 54 2.86 -8.91 8.22
C VAL A 54 3.98 -8.19 7.46
N MET A 55 5.06 -8.90 7.19
CA MET A 55 6.12 -8.49 6.26
C MET A 55 6.61 -9.75 5.55
N GLY A 56 6.97 -9.61 4.29
CA GLY A 56 7.57 -10.71 3.57
C GLY A 56 6.98 -10.86 2.17
N TRP A 57 7.17 -12.03 1.61
CA TRP A 57 6.79 -12.31 0.23
C TRP A 57 5.39 -12.90 0.14
N ASN A 58 4.64 -12.42 -0.85
CA ASN A 58 3.37 -12.99 -1.26
C ASN A 58 3.45 -13.22 -2.77
N GLN A 59 2.90 -14.33 -3.27
CA GLN A 59 3.02 -14.67 -4.68
C GLN A 59 2.55 -13.56 -5.61
N PHE A 60 1.44 -12.91 -5.29
CA PHE A 60 0.90 -11.84 -6.14
C PHE A 60 1.41 -10.47 -5.71
N GLY A 61 1.41 -10.19 -4.42
CA GLY A 61 1.80 -8.87 -3.90
C GLY A 61 3.31 -8.62 -3.84
N GLY A 62 4.12 -9.65 -4.01
CA GLY A 62 5.58 -9.50 -3.90
C GLY A 62 5.99 -9.18 -2.48
N TRP A 63 7.00 -8.31 -2.33
CA TRP A 63 7.38 -7.82 -1.01
C TRP A 63 6.28 -6.90 -0.50
N ARG A 64 5.64 -7.28 0.60
CA ARG A 64 4.52 -6.49 1.12
C ARG A 64 4.58 -6.33 2.62
N VAL A 65 3.94 -5.26 3.10
CA VAL A 65 3.80 -4.94 4.51
C VAL A 65 2.31 -4.79 4.82
N GLY A 66 1.88 -5.34 5.94
CA GLY A 66 0.51 -5.17 6.44
C GLY A 66 0.54 -4.48 7.79
N ILE A 67 -0.24 -3.41 7.94
CA ILE A 67 -0.35 -2.63 9.17
C ILE A 67 -1.80 -2.73 9.67
N ARG A 68 -1.98 -3.14 10.93
CA ARG A 68 -3.30 -3.15 11.58
C ARG A 68 -3.42 -1.92 12.46
N ASP A 69 -4.40 -1.07 12.16
CA ASP A 69 -4.61 0.12 13.00
C ASP A 69 -5.54 -0.19 14.18
N HIS A 70 -5.72 0.78 15.07
CA HIS A 70 -6.50 0.57 16.28
C HIS A 70 -8.01 0.56 16.04
N HIS A 71 -8.45 0.82 14.82
CA HIS A 71 -9.85 0.68 14.41
C HIS A 71 -10.09 -0.66 13.71
N ASN A 72 -9.12 -1.56 13.78
CA ASN A 72 -9.17 -2.88 13.14
C ASN A 72 -9.19 -2.81 11.61
N THR A 73 -8.68 -1.73 11.04
CA THR A 73 -8.48 -1.64 9.61
C THR A 73 -7.07 -2.16 9.29
N TYR A 74 -7.01 -3.05 8.32
CA TYR A 74 -5.74 -3.60 7.82
C TYR A 74 -5.34 -2.82 6.57
N HIS A 75 -4.14 -2.26 6.60
CA HIS A 75 -3.58 -1.47 5.50
C HIS A 75 -2.51 -2.30 4.82
N TYR A 76 -2.66 -2.52 3.54
CA TYR A 76 -1.83 -3.43 2.75
C TYR A 76 -1.01 -2.63 1.75
N TYR A 77 0.32 -2.83 1.77
CA TYR A 77 1.27 -2.12 0.92
C TYR A 77 2.06 -3.16 0.14
N ALA A 78 1.85 -3.26 -1.16
CA ALA A 78 2.41 -4.34 -1.96
C ALA A 78 3.31 -3.86 -3.09
N HIS A 79 4.01 -4.80 -3.69
CA HIS A 79 4.95 -4.62 -4.82
C HIS A 79 6.17 -3.80 -4.44
N LEU A 80 6.59 -3.86 -3.17
CA LEU A 80 7.74 -3.08 -2.71
C LEU A 80 9.02 -3.61 -3.32
N ALA A 81 9.99 -2.71 -3.52
CA ALA A 81 11.33 -3.06 -3.98
C ALA A 81 12.18 -3.58 -2.84
N TYR A 82 11.97 -3.02 -1.66
CA TYR A 82 12.74 -3.36 -0.46
C TYR A 82 11.96 -2.90 0.77
N PHE A 83 12.33 -3.43 1.92
CA PHE A 83 11.79 -2.99 3.21
C PHE A 83 12.75 -2.01 3.87
N ASN A 84 12.20 -1.13 4.71
CA ASN A 84 13.00 -0.36 5.65
C ASN A 84 13.72 -1.36 6.56
N LYS A 85 15.05 -1.28 6.63
CA LYS A 85 15.88 -2.25 7.35
C LYS A 85 15.58 -2.30 8.85
N GLU A 86 15.06 -1.22 9.39
CA GLU A 86 14.79 -1.14 10.84
C GLU A 86 13.37 -1.59 11.19
N LEU A 87 12.57 -1.88 10.18
CA LEU A 87 11.18 -2.26 10.40
C LEU A 87 11.07 -3.77 10.60
N LYS A 88 10.25 -4.19 11.56
CA LYS A 88 9.98 -5.62 11.77
C LYS A 88 8.56 -5.82 12.28
N VAL A 89 8.07 -7.04 12.11
CA VAL A 89 6.76 -7.43 12.61
C VAL A 89 6.68 -7.18 14.11
N GLY A 90 5.58 -6.57 14.53
CA GLY A 90 5.36 -6.20 15.92
C GLY A 90 5.69 -4.75 16.23
N ASP A 91 6.39 -4.06 15.33
CA ASP A 91 6.71 -2.65 15.53
C ASP A 91 5.45 -1.80 15.47
N ILE A 92 5.43 -0.76 16.29
CA ILE A 92 4.40 0.27 16.23
C ILE A 92 4.90 1.36 15.31
N VAL A 93 4.06 1.75 14.36
CA VAL A 93 4.39 2.79 13.39
C VAL A 93 3.40 3.95 13.53
N GLU A 94 3.84 5.13 13.09
CA GLU A 94 2.97 6.30 13.02
C GLU A 94 2.84 6.73 11.55
N PRO A 95 1.86 7.59 11.26
CA PRO A 95 1.72 8.12 9.89
C PRO A 95 3.04 8.74 9.46
N GLY A 96 3.54 8.34 8.28
CA GLY A 96 4.80 8.85 7.77
C GLY A 96 6.00 7.96 8.02
N THR A 97 5.88 6.93 8.84
CA THR A 97 6.96 5.96 9.00
C THR A 97 7.24 5.31 7.65
N ILE A 98 8.52 5.30 7.24
CA ILE A 98 8.91 4.69 5.97
C ILE A 98 8.85 3.18 6.12
N LEU A 99 8.06 2.54 5.25
CA LEU A 99 7.90 1.09 5.25
C LEU A 99 8.86 0.41 4.27
N GLY A 100 9.21 1.09 3.20
CA GLY A 100 10.06 0.56 2.14
C GLY A 100 10.04 1.48 0.94
N GLY A 101 10.28 0.92 -0.24
CA GLY A 101 10.28 1.69 -1.48
C GLY A 101 9.37 1.07 -2.53
N VAL A 102 8.79 1.91 -3.38
CA VAL A 102 7.98 1.47 -4.52
C VAL A 102 8.81 0.58 -5.42
N GLY A 103 8.21 -0.49 -5.89
CA GLY A 103 8.86 -1.40 -6.82
C GLY A 103 7.87 -2.05 -7.77
N SER A 104 8.26 -3.22 -8.28
CA SER A 104 7.46 -4.01 -9.22
C SER A 104 7.56 -5.50 -8.89
N SER A 105 7.70 -5.82 -7.62
CA SER A 105 7.83 -7.21 -7.18
C SER A 105 6.47 -7.90 -7.14
N GLY A 106 6.47 -9.20 -7.42
CA GLY A 106 5.28 -10.02 -7.34
C GLY A 106 5.01 -10.83 -8.59
N TYR A 107 3.89 -11.54 -8.57
CA TYR A 107 3.41 -12.39 -9.64
C TYR A 107 4.40 -13.48 -10.00
N GLY A 108 4.89 -14.17 -8.97
CA GLY A 108 5.80 -15.28 -9.15
C GLY A 108 6.43 -15.71 -7.84
N LYS A 109 7.46 -16.55 -7.96
CA LYS A 109 8.19 -17.01 -6.80
C LYS A 109 8.98 -15.86 -6.17
N GLU A 110 9.42 -16.07 -4.96
CA GLU A 110 10.11 -15.04 -4.19
C GLU A 110 11.21 -14.35 -4.99
N GLY A 111 11.17 -13.02 -5.02
CA GLY A 111 12.14 -12.20 -5.73
C GLY A 111 11.74 -11.83 -7.14
N THR A 112 10.65 -12.37 -7.67
CA THR A 112 10.18 -12.01 -9.01
C THR A 112 9.86 -10.53 -9.08
N SER A 113 10.35 -9.85 -10.12
CA SER A 113 10.18 -8.42 -10.29
C SER A 113 10.18 -8.06 -11.77
N GLY A 114 9.62 -6.90 -12.12
CA GLY A 114 9.72 -6.35 -13.46
C GLY A 114 8.63 -6.78 -14.44
N LYS A 115 7.59 -7.47 -13.97
CA LYS A 115 6.49 -7.90 -14.86
C LYS A 115 5.52 -6.78 -15.18
N PHE A 116 5.63 -5.64 -14.50
CA PHE A 116 4.75 -4.49 -14.69
C PHE A 116 5.49 -3.22 -14.25
N PRO A 117 5.00 -2.03 -14.66
CA PRO A 117 5.65 -0.78 -14.23
C PRO A 117 5.58 -0.60 -12.72
N PRO A 118 6.56 0.09 -12.11
CA PRO A 118 6.58 0.30 -10.67
C PRO A 118 5.33 1.02 -10.17
N HIS A 119 4.75 0.49 -9.12
CA HIS A 119 3.63 1.13 -8.44
C HIS A 119 3.45 0.55 -7.05
N LEU A 120 2.82 1.33 -6.19
CA LEU A 120 2.37 0.85 -4.90
C LEU A 120 0.93 0.37 -5.06
N HIS A 121 0.67 -0.89 -4.72
CA HIS A 121 -0.69 -1.36 -4.56
C HIS A 121 -1.08 -1.17 -3.10
N TYR A 122 -2.06 -0.31 -2.86
CA TYR A 122 -2.53 0.00 -1.52
C TYR A 122 -3.96 -0.50 -1.33
N GLY A 123 -4.15 -1.35 -0.33
CA GLY A 123 -5.46 -1.92 -0.02
C GLY A 123 -5.89 -1.63 1.40
N MET A 124 -7.19 -1.61 1.64
CA MET A 124 -7.77 -1.43 2.96
C MET A 124 -8.82 -2.50 3.21
N TYR A 125 -8.77 -3.10 4.39
CA TYR A 125 -9.68 -4.18 4.77
C TYR A 125 -10.23 -3.93 6.16
N LYS A 126 -11.53 -4.13 6.33
CA LYS A 126 -12.18 -4.08 7.65
C LYS A 126 -12.34 -5.50 8.18
N PHE A 127 -12.31 -5.59 9.50
CA PHE A 127 -12.53 -6.87 10.19
C PHE A 127 -13.47 -6.63 11.36
N ASN A 128 -14.54 -7.43 11.43
CA ASN A 128 -15.55 -7.29 12.48
C ASN A 128 -15.48 -8.38 13.55
N GLY A 129 -14.36 -9.12 13.59
CA GLY A 129 -14.20 -10.23 14.51
C GLY A 129 -14.60 -11.58 13.92
N ARG A 130 -15.21 -11.59 12.75
CA ARG A 130 -15.62 -12.81 12.03
C ARG A 130 -15.22 -12.79 10.58
N THR A 131 -15.49 -11.69 9.89
CA THR A 131 -15.31 -11.56 8.45
C THR A 131 -14.43 -10.37 8.16
N GLU A 132 -13.56 -10.53 7.18
CA GLU A 132 -12.73 -9.44 6.67
C GLU A 132 -13.19 -9.12 5.26
N TRP A 133 -13.30 -7.84 4.91
CA TRP A 133 -13.69 -7.42 3.58
C TRP A 133 -12.92 -6.18 3.15
N ALA A 134 -12.63 -6.12 1.85
CA ALA A 134 -11.96 -4.97 1.25
C ALA A 134 -12.95 -3.85 1.01
N PHE A 135 -12.47 -2.62 1.07
CA PHE A 135 -13.26 -1.46 0.67
C PHE A 135 -12.35 -0.50 -0.10
N ASP A 136 -12.98 0.38 -0.87
CA ASP A 136 -12.26 1.23 -1.83
C ASP A 136 -11.42 2.29 -1.15
N PRO A 137 -10.08 2.28 -1.30
CA PRO A 137 -9.25 3.30 -0.69
C PRO A 137 -9.28 4.64 -1.41
N TYR A 138 -9.74 4.67 -2.65
CA TYR A 138 -9.58 5.86 -3.50
C TYR A 138 -10.14 7.15 -2.90
N PRO A 139 -11.39 7.18 -2.37
CA PRO A 139 -11.89 8.40 -1.75
C PRO A 139 -11.05 8.85 -0.55
N HIS A 140 -10.55 7.88 0.22
CA HIS A 140 -9.69 8.17 1.37
C HIS A 140 -8.36 8.75 0.92
N LEU A 141 -7.76 8.17 -0.13
CA LEU A 141 -6.49 8.65 -0.66
C LEU A 141 -6.60 10.09 -1.15
N LEU A 142 -7.69 10.41 -1.84
CA LEU A 142 -7.91 11.79 -2.31
C LEU A 142 -7.96 12.77 -1.13
N GLN A 143 -8.68 12.41 -0.08
CA GLN A 143 -8.79 13.25 1.10
C GLN A 143 -7.46 13.38 1.83
N TRP A 144 -6.76 12.28 2.03
CA TRP A 144 -5.47 12.30 2.74
C TRP A 144 -4.41 13.07 1.97
N GLU A 145 -4.41 12.92 0.64
CA GLU A 145 -3.48 13.68 -0.20
C GLU A 145 -3.70 15.17 -0.03
N LYS A 146 -4.95 15.61 -0.09
CA LYS A 146 -5.30 17.01 0.07
C LYS A 146 -4.89 17.53 1.43
N GLN A 147 -5.18 16.79 2.49
CA GLN A 147 -4.83 17.18 3.86
C GLN A 147 -3.33 17.23 4.06
N THR A 148 -2.60 16.24 3.52
CA THR A 148 -1.15 16.20 3.65
C THR A 148 -0.51 17.40 2.97
N LYS A 149 -0.99 17.76 1.79
CA LYS A 149 -0.49 18.93 1.08
C LYS A 149 -0.72 20.23 1.84
N GLN A 150 -1.88 20.35 2.49
CA GLN A 150 -2.21 21.55 3.27
C GLN A 150 -1.34 21.68 4.50
N GLU A 151 -1.06 20.59 5.18
CA GLU A 151 -0.25 20.60 6.40
C GLU A 151 1.20 20.95 6.15
N ARG A 152 1.65 20.83 4.92
CA ARG A 152 3.06 21.05 4.60
C ARG A 152 3.37 22.47 4.12
N LYS A 153 2.42 23.36 4.25
CA LYS A 153 2.64 24.75 3.89
C LYS A 153 3.55 25.48 4.88
#